data_3bafe1113b9d74b117c3ca763843c754
#
_entry.id   3bafe1113b9d74b117c3ca763843c754
#
_cell.length_a   1.000
_cell.length_b   1.000
_cell.length_c   1.000
_cell.angle_alpha   90.00
_cell.angle_beta   90.00
_cell.angle_gamma   90.00
#
_symmetry.space_group_name_H-M   'P 1'
#
loop_
_entity.id
_entity.type
_entity.pdbx_description
1 polymer ?
#
loop_
_entity_poly.entity_id
_entity_poly.type
_entity_poly.pdbx_seq_one_letter_code
_entity_poly.pdbx_strand_id
1 'polypeptide(L)'
;MPVETATVDVESILAPVPGDNPAGENLQYSGLHDEIREARRADDPSTKADWQTELRTADWDEVVSLAESALKTKTKDLQVGAWLCEALLRKSGFAGLRDGLKVMCGFHEKFWDSAYPEIDEGDLEARANCLALMDRQCAFAAKELALTDVRGDENYSFIRWEKTKLPDDFNKIAQADKAEADRIKQEAEKAAEEWARLNRGTPRRFYEQLNTLLNQCWEEFQGLDRAMDQKFGRQ
;
A
#
# COMPACT_ATOMS: atom_id res chain seq x y z
N MET A 1 7.74 5.26 -14.95
CA MET A 1 6.49 5.22 -15.73
C MET A 1 6.02 6.65 -15.95
N PRO A 2 5.29 6.98 -17.05
CA PRO A 2 4.70 8.32 -17.18
C PRO A 2 3.73 8.59 -16.03
N VAL A 3 3.80 9.79 -15.47
CA VAL A 3 2.99 10.21 -14.29
C VAL A 3 1.47 10.17 -14.56
N GLU A 4 1.06 10.27 -15.81
CA GLU A 4 -0.35 10.31 -16.24
C GLU A 4 -0.95 8.95 -16.60
N THR A 5 -0.15 7.87 -16.63
CA THR A 5 -0.66 6.57 -17.04
C THR A 5 -1.41 5.92 -15.88
N ALA A 6 -2.69 5.58 -16.10
CA ALA A 6 -3.46 4.77 -15.18
C ALA A 6 -2.86 3.36 -15.09
N THR A 7 -2.82 2.80 -13.89
CA THR A 7 -2.30 1.45 -13.62
C THR A 7 -3.39 0.39 -13.69
N VAL A 8 -4.64 0.81 -13.61
CA VAL A 8 -5.86 0.01 -13.69
C VAL A 8 -6.99 0.84 -14.29
N ASP A 9 -7.97 0.19 -14.89
CA ASP A 9 -9.17 0.85 -15.42
C ASP A 9 -10.17 1.14 -14.29
N VAL A 10 -9.95 2.29 -13.61
CA VAL A 10 -10.76 2.75 -12.48
C VAL A 10 -12.22 2.94 -12.86
N GLU A 11 -12.51 3.45 -14.07
CA GLU A 11 -13.87 3.71 -14.52
C GLU A 11 -14.69 2.41 -14.64
N SER A 12 -14.10 1.37 -15.22
CA SER A 12 -14.74 0.05 -15.30
C SER A 12 -14.93 -0.60 -13.93
N ILE A 13 -14.00 -0.41 -12.99
CA ILE A 13 -14.15 -0.92 -11.62
C ILE A 13 -15.28 -0.19 -10.89
N LEU A 14 -15.45 1.10 -11.14
CA LEU A 14 -16.50 1.94 -10.54
C LEU A 14 -17.82 1.94 -11.33
N ALA A 15 -17.92 1.20 -12.43
CA ALA A 15 -19.18 0.93 -13.10
C ALA A 15 -20.03 -0.06 -12.26
N PRO A 16 -21.36 0.06 -12.26
CA PRO A 16 -22.22 -0.94 -11.61
C PRO A 16 -21.97 -2.34 -12.15
N VAL A 17 -22.04 -3.34 -11.28
CA VAL A 17 -22.03 -4.75 -11.70
C VAL A 17 -23.32 -5.02 -12.48
N PRO A 18 -23.26 -5.71 -13.64
CA PRO A 18 -24.45 -6.07 -14.39
C PRO A 18 -25.42 -6.94 -13.58
N GLY A 19 -26.70 -6.61 -13.58
CA GLY A 19 -27.76 -7.35 -12.86
C GLY A 19 -28.62 -6.44 -12.00
N ASP A 20 -29.40 -7.04 -11.10
CA ASP A 20 -30.38 -6.33 -10.26
C ASP A 20 -29.69 -5.54 -9.11
N ASN A 21 -28.55 -6.05 -8.61
CA ASN A 21 -27.78 -5.37 -7.57
C ASN A 21 -26.54 -4.70 -8.17
N PRO A 22 -26.43 -3.36 -8.15
CA PRO A 22 -25.28 -2.63 -8.70
C PRO A 22 -23.96 -2.93 -7.98
N ALA A 23 -24.00 -3.44 -6.74
CA ALA A 23 -22.83 -3.90 -6.02
C ALA A 23 -22.51 -5.40 -6.25
N GLY A 24 -23.33 -6.11 -7.02
CA GLY A 24 -23.12 -7.53 -7.32
C GLY A 24 -23.41 -8.46 -6.13
N GLU A 25 -22.56 -9.41 -5.89
CA GLU A 25 -22.75 -10.49 -4.92
C GLU A 25 -21.72 -10.40 -3.79
N ASN A 26 -22.10 -10.93 -2.61
CA ASN A 26 -21.16 -11.15 -1.52
C ASN A 26 -20.27 -12.37 -1.82
N LEU A 27 -18.99 -12.14 -2.07
CA LEU A 27 -18.04 -13.18 -2.42
C LEU A 27 -17.15 -13.65 -1.26
N GLN A 28 -17.45 -13.25 -0.03
CA GLN A 28 -16.64 -13.59 1.15
C GLN A 28 -16.39 -15.09 1.32
N TYR A 29 -17.37 -15.91 0.95
CA TYR A 29 -17.30 -17.39 1.07
C TYR A 29 -17.24 -18.12 -0.29
N SER A 30 -16.98 -17.42 -1.37
CA SER A 30 -16.95 -18.00 -2.73
C SER A 30 -15.60 -18.61 -3.12
N GLY A 31 -14.59 -18.54 -2.25
CA GLY A 31 -13.21 -18.92 -2.54
C GLY A 31 -12.32 -17.77 -3.02
N LEU A 32 -12.88 -16.68 -3.58
CA LEU A 32 -12.12 -15.53 -4.08
C LEU A 32 -11.19 -14.93 -3.02
N HIS A 33 -11.69 -14.74 -1.80
CA HIS A 33 -10.89 -14.20 -0.71
C HIS A 33 -9.70 -15.10 -0.37
N ASP A 34 -9.87 -16.43 -0.44
CA ASP A 34 -8.79 -17.38 -0.17
C ASP A 34 -7.77 -17.39 -1.31
N GLU A 35 -8.21 -17.31 -2.56
CA GLU A 35 -7.33 -17.19 -3.74
C GLU A 35 -6.47 -15.93 -3.65
N ILE A 36 -7.07 -14.76 -3.34
CA ILE A 36 -6.33 -13.51 -3.17
C ILE A 36 -5.37 -13.58 -1.98
N ARG A 37 -5.79 -14.15 -0.83
CA ARG A 37 -4.89 -14.32 0.32
C ARG A 37 -3.72 -15.21 -0.01
N GLU A 38 -3.95 -16.29 -0.77
CA GLU A 38 -2.90 -17.22 -1.17
C GLU A 38 -1.92 -16.56 -2.14
N ALA A 39 -2.39 -15.76 -3.12
CA ALA A 39 -1.53 -14.98 -4.01
C ALA A 39 -0.70 -13.92 -3.27
N ARG A 40 -1.26 -13.31 -2.21
CA ARG A 40 -0.58 -12.31 -1.36
C ARG A 40 0.43 -12.92 -0.38
N ARG A 41 0.42 -14.23 -0.20
CA ARG A 41 1.27 -14.88 0.80
C ARG A 41 2.74 -14.83 0.43
N ALA A 42 3.56 -14.36 1.36
CA ALA A 42 5.01 -14.40 1.28
C ALA A 42 5.58 -15.03 2.57
N ASP A 43 6.70 -15.73 2.45
CA ASP A 43 7.41 -16.25 3.61
C ASP A 43 8.26 -15.15 4.24
N ASP A 44 8.37 -15.14 5.56
CA ASP A 44 9.27 -14.26 6.28
C ASP A 44 10.73 -14.79 6.14
N PRO A 45 11.64 -14.01 5.55
CA PRO A 45 13.04 -14.43 5.40
C PRO A 45 13.73 -14.79 6.73
N SER A 46 13.29 -14.19 7.84
CA SER A 46 13.85 -14.47 9.17
C SER A 46 13.49 -15.86 9.71
N THR A 47 12.44 -16.48 9.17
CA THR A 47 11.95 -17.80 9.58
C THR A 47 12.46 -18.93 8.69
N LYS A 48 13.36 -18.63 7.74
CA LYS A 48 13.91 -19.62 6.81
C LYS A 48 14.64 -20.72 7.58
N ALA A 49 14.14 -21.96 7.47
CA ALA A 49 14.83 -23.13 8.00
C ALA A 49 16.00 -23.55 7.07
N ASP A 50 17.05 -24.15 7.63
CA ASP A 50 18.27 -24.54 6.87
C ASP A 50 18.01 -25.48 5.69
N TRP A 51 16.86 -26.20 5.70
CA TRP A 51 16.44 -27.10 4.64
C TRP A 51 15.54 -26.47 3.59
N GLN A 52 15.11 -25.21 3.77
CA GLN A 52 14.24 -24.49 2.88
C GLN A 52 15.06 -23.79 1.79
N THR A 53 14.96 -24.26 0.54
CA THR A 53 15.78 -23.75 -0.58
C THR A 53 15.24 -22.45 -1.16
N GLU A 54 13.93 -22.30 -1.24
CA GLU A 54 13.26 -21.11 -1.82
C GLU A 54 12.23 -20.56 -0.84
N LEU A 55 12.20 -19.23 -0.72
CA LEU A 55 11.16 -18.50 0.00
C LEU A 55 10.04 -18.17 -0.98
N ARG A 56 8.81 -18.38 -0.56
CA ARG A 56 7.65 -17.96 -1.31
C ARG A 56 7.58 -16.44 -1.35
N THR A 57 7.35 -15.88 -2.53
CA THR A 57 7.08 -14.47 -2.74
C THR A 57 5.63 -14.27 -3.14
N ALA A 58 5.02 -13.15 -2.76
CA ALA A 58 3.68 -12.80 -3.18
C ALA A 58 3.62 -12.55 -4.70
N ASP A 59 2.55 -13.03 -5.33
CA ASP A 59 2.24 -12.76 -6.74
C ASP A 59 1.26 -11.58 -6.86
N TRP A 60 1.84 -10.37 -6.91
CA TRP A 60 1.04 -9.14 -7.00
C TRP A 60 0.33 -8.98 -8.36
N ASP A 61 0.83 -9.61 -9.42
CA ASP A 61 0.16 -9.64 -10.73
C ASP A 61 -1.13 -10.44 -10.66
N GLU A 62 -1.10 -11.59 -10.02
CA GLU A 62 -2.28 -12.43 -9.79
C GLU A 62 -3.28 -11.73 -8.88
N VAL A 63 -2.85 -11.08 -7.80
CA VAL A 63 -3.74 -10.29 -6.91
C VAL A 63 -4.47 -9.21 -7.69
N VAL A 64 -3.76 -8.43 -8.52
CA VAL A 64 -4.38 -7.39 -9.34
C VAL A 64 -5.40 -8.01 -10.30
N SER A 65 -5.05 -9.09 -10.99
CA SER A 65 -5.90 -9.76 -11.97
C SER A 65 -7.20 -10.28 -11.33
N LEU A 66 -7.10 -10.99 -10.20
CA LEU A 66 -8.26 -11.54 -9.47
C LEU A 66 -9.16 -10.42 -8.95
N ALA A 67 -8.57 -9.42 -8.28
CA ALA A 67 -9.33 -8.33 -7.69
C ALA A 67 -9.99 -7.45 -8.75
N GLU A 68 -9.26 -7.04 -9.79
CA GLU A 68 -9.80 -6.22 -10.88
C GLU A 68 -10.95 -6.91 -11.60
N SER A 69 -10.79 -8.19 -11.95
CA SER A 69 -11.83 -9.00 -12.60
C SER A 69 -13.09 -9.10 -11.73
N ALA A 70 -12.93 -9.39 -10.45
CA ALA A 70 -14.06 -9.53 -9.52
C ALA A 70 -14.79 -8.20 -9.32
N LEU A 71 -14.05 -7.09 -9.13
CA LEU A 71 -14.63 -5.76 -8.90
C LEU A 71 -15.33 -5.18 -10.14
N LYS A 72 -14.91 -5.58 -11.35
CA LYS A 72 -15.58 -5.18 -12.60
C LYS A 72 -16.88 -5.93 -12.83
N THR A 73 -16.95 -7.22 -12.47
CA THR A 73 -18.00 -8.11 -13.00
C THR A 73 -18.84 -8.81 -11.96
N LYS A 74 -18.40 -8.88 -10.68
CA LYS A 74 -19.05 -9.74 -9.69
C LYS A 74 -19.43 -9.04 -8.39
N THR A 75 -18.62 -8.10 -7.91
CA THR A 75 -18.81 -7.54 -6.56
C THR A 75 -18.26 -6.13 -6.40
N LYS A 76 -18.80 -5.38 -5.43
CA LYS A 76 -18.19 -4.16 -4.88
C LYS A 76 -17.82 -4.41 -3.42
N ASP A 77 -16.80 -5.24 -3.23
CA ASP A 77 -16.30 -5.66 -1.92
C ASP A 77 -15.12 -4.77 -1.49
N LEU A 78 -15.26 -4.08 -0.34
CA LEU A 78 -14.24 -3.18 0.21
C LEU A 78 -12.94 -3.92 0.58
N GLN A 79 -13.04 -5.18 1.00
CA GLN A 79 -11.85 -5.98 1.32
C GLN A 79 -11.05 -6.31 0.05
N VAL A 80 -11.74 -6.64 -1.04
CA VAL A 80 -11.11 -6.87 -2.35
C VAL A 80 -10.51 -5.57 -2.89
N GLY A 81 -11.22 -4.45 -2.73
CA GLY A 81 -10.72 -3.11 -3.07
C GLY A 81 -9.45 -2.73 -2.28
N ALA A 82 -9.43 -3.03 -0.98
CA ALA A 82 -8.26 -2.81 -0.12
C ALA A 82 -7.04 -3.63 -0.57
N TRP A 83 -7.24 -4.89 -0.93
CA TRP A 83 -6.17 -5.74 -1.46
C TRP A 83 -5.69 -5.29 -2.85
N LEU A 84 -6.61 -4.81 -3.70
CA LEU A 84 -6.23 -4.21 -4.98
C LEU A 84 -5.36 -2.98 -4.78
N CYS A 85 -5.71 -2.09 -3.85
CA CYS A 85 -4.93 -0.89 -3.55
C CYS A 85 -3.49 -1.24 -3.11
N GLU A 86 -3.33 -2.21 -2.20
CA GLU A 86 -2.00 -2.71 -1.81
C GLU A 86 -1.24 -3.30 -3.00
N ALA A 87 -1.87 -4.16 -3.78
CA ALA A 87 -1.23 -4.83 -4.92
C ALA A 87 -0.77 -3.83 -5.99
N LEU A 88 -1.60 -2.83 -6.30
CA LEU A 88 -1.24 -1.75 -7.21
C LEU A 88 -0.05 -0.94 -6.70
N LEU A 89 -0.02 -0.62 -5.40
CA LEU A 89 1.10 0.07 -4.78
C LEU A 89 2.39 -0.78 -4.87
N ARG A 90 2.33 -2.07 -4.56
CA ARG A 90 3.47 -2.99 -4.63
C ARG A 90 4.01 -3.15 -6.05
N LYS A 91 3.11 -3.20 -7.04
CA LYS A 91 3.45 -3.40 -8.45
C LYS A 91 3.88 -2.12 -9.16
N SER A 92 3.18 -1.03 -8.92
CA SER A 92 3.27 0.21 -9.71
C SER A 92 3.69 1.44 -8.89
N GLY A 93 4.08 1.24 -7.63
CA GLY A 93 4.51 2.32 -6.75
C GLY A 93 3.42 3.36 -6.49
N PHE A 94 3.79 4.63 -6.36
CA PHE A 94 2.85 5.71 -6.06
C PHE A 94 1.78 5.93 -7.15
N ALA A 95 2.04 5.57 -8.41
CA ALA A 95 0.99 5.59 -9.43
C ALA A 95 -0.12 4.58 -9.12
N GLY A 96 0.27 3.38 -8.66
CA GLY A 96 -0.67 2.37 -8.20
C GLY A 96 -1.44 2.77 -6.95
N LEU A 97 -0.77 3.41 -5.99
CA LEU A 97 -1.42 3.93 -4.78
C LEU A 97 -2.50 4.98 -5.13
N ARG A 98 -2.17 5.93 -6.01
CA ARG A 98 -3.13 6.93 -6.50
C ARG A 98 -4.39 6.26 -7.05
N ASP A 99 -4.24 5.29 -7.94
CA ASP A 99 -5.38 4.64 -8.59
C ASP A 99 -6.16 3.74 -7.62
N GLY A 100 -5.48 3.06 -6.70
CA GLY A 100 -6.11 2.30 -5.63
C GLY A 100 -6.94 3.18 -4.68
N LEU A 101 -6.43 4.34 -4.30
CA LEU A 101 -7.17 5.33 -3.48
C LEU A 101 -8.40 5.86 -4.22
N LYS A 102 -8.32 6.10 -5.55
CA LYS A 102 -9.49 6.48 -6.38
C LYS A 102 -10.58 5.41 -6.35
N VAL A 103 -10.21 4.14 -6.47
CA VAL A 103 -11.16 3.03 -6.38
C VAL A 103 -11.85 3.03 -5.03
N MET A 104 -11.10 3.14 -3.95
CA MET A 104 -11.66 3.13 -2.59
C MET A 104 -12.56 4.34 -2.32
N CYS A 105 -12.15 5.54 -2.75
CA CYS A 105 -12.97 6.75 -2.68
C CYS A 105 -14.30 6.55 -3.43
N GLY A 106 -14.23 6.06 -4.68
CA GLY A 106 -15.41 5.80 -5.49
C GLY A 106 -16.36 4.76 -4.91
N PHE A 107 -15.84 3.75 -4.17
CA PHE A 107 -16.69 2.80 -3.46
C PHE A 107 -17.47 3.46 -2.33
N HIS A 108 -16.86 4.36 -1.57
CA HIS A 108 -17.53 5.10 -0.51
C HIS A 108 -18.56 6.10 -1.04
N GLU A 109 -18.29 6.71 -2.20
CA GLU A 109 -19.20 7.68 -2.81
C GLU A 109 -20.40 7.02 -3.52
N LYS A 110 -20.15 5.95 -4.28
CA LYS A 110 -21.14 5.37 -5.21
C LYS A 110 -21.86 4.14 -4.69
N PHE A 111 -21.20 3.33 -3.84
CA PHE A 111 -21.69 2.01 -3.45
C PHE A 111 -21.82 1.83 -1.93
N TRP A 112 -21.69 2.91 -1.13
CA TRP A 112 -21.70 2.79 0.32
C TRP A 112 -22.85 1.95 0.87
N ASP A 113 -24.07 2.18 0.38
CA ASP A 113 -25.25 1.51 0.94
C ASP A 113 -25.40 0.06 0.48
N SER A 114 -24.73 -0.35 -0.59
CA SER A 114 -24.83 -1.68 -1.20
C SER A 114 -23.54 -2.49 -1.24
N ALA A 115 -22.37 -1.88 -0.94
CA ALA A 115 -21.07 -2.54 -0.95
C ALA A 115 -20.93 -3.56 0.19
N TYR A 116 -20.04 -4.52 -0.03
CA TYR A 116 -19.70 -5.54 0.97
C TYR A 116 -18.43 -5.17 1.76
N PRO A 117 -18.33 -5.56 3.04
CA PRO A 117 -19.34 -6.22 3.86
C PRO A 117 -20.63 -5.40 4.01
N GLU A 118 -21.78 -6.08 4.12
CA GLU A 118 -23.06 -5.44 4.42
C GLU A 118 -23.02 -4.72 5.77
N ILE A 119 -23.85 -3.68 5.89
CA ILE A 119 -24.06 -2.97 7.17
C ILE A 119 -25.20 -3.72 7.88
N ASP A 120 -24.89 -4.37 8.99
CA ASP A 120 -25.85 -5.08 9.81
C ASP A 120 -26.26 -4.22 11.01
N GLU A 121 -27.56 -3.90 11.12
CA GLU A 121 -28.12 -3.07 12.22
C GLU A 121 -27.35 -1.74 12.48
N GLY A 122 -26.68 -1.21 11.45
CA GLY A 122 -25.87 0.02 11.55
C GLY A 122 -24.43 -0.22 12.02
N ASP A 123 -24.02 -1.46 12.22
CA ASP A 123 -22.63 -1.80 12.54
C ASP A 123 -21.70 -1.61 11.33
N LEU A 124 -20.68 -0.78 11.52
CA LEU A 124 -19.68 -0.43 10.52
C LEU A 124 -18.31 -1.08 10.78
N GLU A 125 -18.17 -1.90 11.81
CA GLU A 125 -16.87 -2.45 12.24
C GLU A 125 -16.20 -3.26 11.13
N ALA A 126 -16.95 -4.10 10.42
CA ALA A 126 -16.42 -4.90 9.33
C ALA A 126 -15.82 -4.03 8.21
N ARG A 127 -16.46 -2.90 7.87
CA ARG A 127 -15.96 -1.94 6.88
C ARG A 127 -14.76 -1.16 7.39
N ALA A 128 -14.80 -0.71 8.64
CA ALA A 128 -13.68 -0.05 9.29
C ALA A 128 -12.42 -0.95 9.31
N ASN A 129 -12.60 -2.25 9.56
CA ASN A 129 -11.51 -3.23 9.54
C ASN A 129 -10.86 -3.38 8.16
N CYS A 130 -11.64 -3.33 7.05
CA CYS A 130 -11.09 -3.33 5.69
C CYS A 130 -10.20 -2.11 5.45
N LEU A 131 -10.64 -0.93 5.88
CA LEU A 131 -9.89 0.33 5.73
C LEU A 131 -8.64 0.37 6.61
N ALA A 132 -8.74 -0.06 7.86
CA ALA A 132 -7.60 -0.13 8.78
C ALA A 132 -6.53 -1.11 8.30
N LEU A 133 -6.95 -2.22 7.68
CA LEU A 133 -6.02 -3.16 7.04
C LEU A 133 -5.31 -2.53 5.85
N MET A 134 -6.06 -1.86 4.97
CA MET A 134 -5.52 -1.14 3.81
C MET A 134 -4.51 -0.09 4.25
N ASP A 135 -4.86 0.77 5.20
CA ASP A 135 -4.00 1.84 5.72
C ASP A 135 -2.66 1.27 6.20
N ARG A 136 -2.69 0.28 7.09
CA ARG A 136 -1.48 -0.34 7.64
C ARG A 136 -0.60 -0.96 6.57
N GLN A 137 -1.18 -1.69 5.62
CA GLN A 137 -0.42 -2.39 4.57
C GLN A 137 0.14 -1.42 3.53
N CYS A 138 -0.66 -0.45 3.11
CA CYS A 138 -0.21 0.58 2.18
C CYS A 138 0.84 1.51 2.80
N ALA A 139 0.68 1.91 4.07
CA ALA A 139 1.67 2.72 4.76
C ALA A 139 3.03 2.02 4.86
N PHE A 140 3.04 0.71 5.17
CA PHE A 140 4.27 -0.08 5.20
C PHE A 140 4.89 -0.20 3.80
N ALA A 141 4.10 -0.61 2.80
CA ALA A 141 4.57 -0.77 1.43
C ALA A 141 5.10 0.54 0.81
N ALA A 142 4.45 1.68 1.10
CA ALA A 142 4.89 2.98 0.62
C ALA A 142 6.28 3.37 1.19
N LYS A 143 6.58 3.01 2.43
CA LYS A 143 7.89 3.24 3.04
C LYS A 143 9.01 2.41 2.44
N GLU A 144 8.69 1.30 1.78
CA GLU A 144 9.65 0.44 1.08
C GLU A 144 9.98 0.93 -0.34
N LEU A 145 9.17 1.82 -0.92
CA LEU A 145 9.39 2.32 -2.27
C LEU A 145 10.68 3.14 -2.37
N ALA A 146 11.34 3.02 -3.53
CA ALA A 146 12.56 3.75 -3.81
C ALA A 146 12.33 5.27 -3.89
N LEU A 147 13.12 6.02 -3.14
CA LEU A 147 13.18 7.49 -3.14
C LEU A 147 14.38 8.04 -3.90
N THR A 148 15.22 7.16 -4.45
CA THR A 148 16.35 7.50 -5.33
C THR A 148 16.29 6.64 -6.59
N ASP A 149 16.98 7.08 -7.66
CA ASP A 149 17.02 6.37 -8.95
C ASP A 149 18.44 6.45 -9.53
N VAL A 150 19.33 5.61 -9.01
CA VAL A 150 20.69 5.45 -9.51
C VAL A 150 20.82 4.07 -10.12
N ARG A 151 21.17 4.02 -11.40
CA ARG A 151 21.27 2.77 -12.14
C ARG A 151 22.40 1.88 -11.61
N GLY A 152 22.06 0.64 -11.32
CA GLY A 152 23.02 -0.36 -10.83
C GLY A 152 23.23 -0.35 -9.32
N ASP A 153 22.63 0.58 -8.61
CA ASP A 153 22.65 0.65 -7.15
C ASP A 153 21.32 0.15 -6.54
N GLU A 154 21.41 -0.33 -5.29
CA GLU A 154 20.22 -0.56 -4.47
C GLU A 154 19.72 0.79 -3.96
N ASN A 155 18.62 1.28 -4.55
CA ASN A 155 18.09 2.60 -4.26
C ASN A 155 17.51 2.71 -2.85
N TYR A 156 17.53 3.91 -2.30
CA TYR A 156 17.07 4.19 -0.95
C TYR A 156 15.55 4.28 -0.89
N SER A 157 14.97 3.61 0.10
CA SER A 157 13.59 3.79 0.53
C SER A 157 13.50 4.65 1.78
N PHE A 158 12.28 5.01 2.20
CA PHE A 158 12.06 5.74 3.45
C PHE A 158 12.56 4.94 4.67
N ILE A 159 12.31 3.62 4.71
CA ILE A 159 12.80 2.75 5.79
C ILE A 159 14.34 2.77 5.88
N ARG A 160 15.02 2.75 4.74
CA ARG A 160 16.49 2.87 4.74
C ARG A 160 16.95 4.27 5.16
N TRP A 161 16.22 5.32 4.75
CA TRP A 161 16.52 6.68 5.16
C TRP A 161 16.35 6.89 6.67
N GLU A 162 15.37 6.26 7.31
CA GLU A 162 15.21 6.31 8.77
C GLU A 162 16.47 5.86 9.49
N LYS A 163 17.23 4.88 8.95
CA LYS A 163 18.51 4.41 9.50
C LYS A 163 19.64 5.45 9.47
N THR A 164 19.47 6.56 8.76
CA THR A 164 20.42 7.70 8.81
C THR A 164 20.26 8.54 10.08
N LYS A 165 19.20 8.28 10.85
CA LYS A 165 18.87 8.99 12.08
C LYS A 165 19.33 8.19 13.29
N LEU A 166 19.74 8.91 14.32
CA LEU A 166 19.93 8.31 15.63
C LEU A 166 18.56 8.03 16.26
N PRO A 167 18.39 6.91 16.99
CA PRO A 167 17.15 6.61 17.69
C PRO A 167 16.86 7.66 18.78
N ASP A 168 15.58 7.87 19.10
CA ASP A 168 15.14 8.89 20.07
C ASP A 168 15.73 8.68 21.48
N ASP A 169 16.00 7.43 21.83
CA ASP A 169 16.59 7.03 23.11
C ASP A 169 18.13 6.91 23.09
N PHE A 170 18.80 7.39 22.01
CA PHE A 170 20.24 7.29 21.83
C PHE A 170 21.03 7.75 23.05
N ASN A 171 20.64 8.84 23.71
CA ASN A 171 21.31 9.34 24.88
C ASN A 171 21.24 8.38 26.08
N LYS A 172 20.16 7.60 26.20
CA LYS A 172 20.03 6.56 27.24
C LYS A 172 20.95 5.37 26.92
N ILE A 173 20.99 4.96 25.65
CA ILE A 173 21.87 3.90 25.17
C ILE A 173 23.33 4.30 25.42
N ALA A 174 23.74 5.54 25.10
CA ALA A 174 25.10 6.03 25.28
C ALA A 174 25.54 6.08 26.75
N GLN A 175 24.61 6.29 27.68
CA GLN A 175 24.87 6.23 29.12
C GLN A 175 25.00 4.81 29.65
N ALA A 176 24.23 3.87 29.10
CA ALA A 176 24.19 2.47 29.51
C ALA A 176 25.31 1.63 28.85
N ASP A 177 25.53 1.81 27.55
CA ASP A 177 26.52 1.08 26.76
C ASP A 177 27.14 1.99 25.69
N LYS A 178 28.36 2.46 25.98
CA LYS A 178 29.10 3.33 25.05
C LYS A 178 29.50 2.61 23.76
N ALA A 179 29.80 1.33 23.80
CA ALA A 179 30.25 0.58 22.63
C ALA A 179 29.08 0.40 21.66
N GLU A 180 27.88 0.11 22.18
CA GLU A 180 26.67 0.04 21.38
C GLU A 180 26.29 1.40 20.77
N ALA A 181 26.40 2.48 21.54
CA ALA A 181 26.16 3.83 21.03
C ALA A 181 27.14 4.22 19.91
N ASP A 182 28.42 3.90 20.06
CA ASP A 182 29.44 4.16 19.04
C ASP A 182 29.12 3.34 17.75
N ARG A 183 28.65 2.09 17.87
CA ARG A 183 28.21 1.26 16.74
C ARG A 183 27.03 1.89 16.02
N ILE A 184 25.97 2.25 16.74
CA ILE A 184 24.76 2.87 16.19
C ILE A 184 25.14 4.15 15.44
N LYS A 185 26.01 4.99 16.03
CA LYS A 185 26.44 6.23 15.39
C LYS A 185 27.21 5.97 14.09
N GLN A 186 28.11 5.00 14.07
CA GLN A 186 28.85 4.65 12.85
C GLN A 186 27.94 4.10 11.75
N GLU A 187 26.94 3.28 12.10
CA GLU A 187 25.95 2.77 11.16
C GLU A 187 25.10 3.91 10.56
N ALA A 188 24.65 4.85 11.39
CA ALA A 188 23.91 6.02 10.94
C ALA A 188 24.74 6.93 10.03
N GLU A 189 26.01 7.18 10.36
CA GLU A 189 26.95 7.95 9.53
C GLU A 189 27.16 7.32 8.16
N LYS A 190 27.42 6.01 8.09
CA LYS A 190 27.55 5.26 6.82
C LYS A 190 26.27 5.33 5.99
N ALA A 191 25.11 5.12 6.62
CA ALA A 191 23.82 5.23 5.94
C ALA A 191 23.59 6.65 5.40
N ALA A 192 23.99 7.69 6.16
CA ALA A 192 23.85 9.09 5.72
C ALA A 192 24.77 9.43 4.53
N GLU A 193 26.00 8.89 4.51
CA GLU A 193 26.93 9.06 3.40
C GLU A 193 26.41 8.39 2.13
N GLU A 194 25.89 7.17 2.25
CA GLU A 194 25.29 6.44 1.13
C GLU A 194 24.04 7.15 0.59
N TRP A 195 23.14 7.59 1.49
CA TRP A 195 22.00 8.42 1.11
C TRP A 195 22.43 9.66 0.34
N ALA A 196 23.41 10.40 0.85
CA ALA A 196 23.91 11.62 0.20
C ALA A 196 24.51 11.33 -1.19
N ARG A 197 25.17 10.20 -1.37
CA ARG A 197 25.71 9.74 -2.66
C ARG A 197 24.59 9.45 -3.67
N LEU A 198 23.62 8.63 -3.28
CA LEU A 198 22.51 8.23 -4.16
C LEU A 198 21.57 9.40 -4.46
N ASN A 199 21.31 10.25 -3.47
CA ASN A 199 20.52 11.46 -3.66
C ASN A 199 21.13 12.40 -4.70
N ARG A 200 22.46 12.63 -4.64
CA ARG A 200 23.18 13.44 -5.65
C ARG A 200 23.22 12.77 -7.03
N GLY A 201 23.26 11.44 -7.09
CA GLY A 201 23.27 10.67 -8.34
C GLY A 201 21.91 10.54 -9.00
N THR A 202 20.83 10.78 -8.27
CA THR A 202 19.46 10.65 -8.77
C THR A 202 19.11 11.81 -9.69
N PRO A 203 18.59 11.54 -10.90
CA PRO A 203 18.20 12.60 -11.84
C PRO A 203 17.09 13.49 -11.27
N ARG A 204 17.21 14.81 -11.47
CA ARG A 204 16.19 15.80 -11.05
C ARG A 204 14.78 15.43 -11.54
N ARG A 205 14.67 14.93 -12.78
CA ARG A 205 13.40 14.49 -13.36
C ARG A 205 12.69 13.41 -12.52
N PHE A 206 13.44 12.52 -11.88
CA PHE A 206 12.85 11.51 -10.98
C PHE A 206 12.13 12.18 -9.81
N TYR A 207 12.75 13.17 -9.16
CA TYR A 207 12.13 13.88 -8.05
C TYR A 207 10.93 14.73 -8.48
N GLU A 208 10.98 15.33 -9.67
CA GLU A 208 9.83 16.07 -10.21
C GLU A 208 8.63 15.14 -10.45
N GLN A 209 8.87 13.95 -11.00
CA GLN A 209 7.84 12.93 -11.20
C GLN A 209 7.32 12.37 -9.86
N LEU A 210 8.22 12.05 -8.93
CA LEU A 210 7.87 11.56 -7.61
C LEU A 210 7.01 12.58 -6.85
N ASN A 211 7.41 13.85 -6.86
CA ASN A 211 6.64 14.92 -6.23
C ASN A 211 5.23 15.07 -6.82
N THR A 212 5.10 14.96 -8.15
CA THR A 212 3.80 15.01 -8.82
C THR A 212 2.91 13.84 -8.37
N LEU A 213 3.46 12.61 -8.34
CA LEU A 213 2.73 11.43 -7.90
C LEU A 213 2.31 11.50 -6.43
N LEU A 214 3.20 11.97 -5.56
CA LEU A 214 2.89 12.14 -4.13
C LEU A 214 1.77 13.15 -3.90
N ASN A 215 1.76 14.27 -4.65
CA ASN A 215 0.68 15.25 -4.57
C ASN A 215 -0.65 14.64 -5.06
N GLN A 216 -0.64 13.88 -6.15
CA GLN A 216 -1.83 13.17 -6.62
C GLN A 216 -2.34 12.14 -5.60
N CYS A 217 -1.44 11.35 -5.00
CA CYS A 217 -1.82 10.43 -3.92
C CYS A 217 -2.43 11.18 -2.73
N TRP A 218 -1.86 12.33 -2.36
CA TRP A 218 -2.37 13.15 -1.26
C TRP A 218 -3.77 13.70 -1.54
N GLU A 219 -4.04 14.16 -2.76
CA GLU A 219 -5.37 14.62 -3.19
C GLU A 219 -6.41 13.49 -3.10
N GLU A 220 -6.07 12.30 -3.60
CA GLU A 220 -6.95 11.12 -3.53
C GLU A 220 -7.17 10.65 -2.09
N PHE A 221 -6.11 10.65 -1.27
CA PHE A 221 -6.22 10.32 0.14
C PHE A 221 -7.16 11.28 0.88
N GLN A 222 -7.02 12.59 0.65
CA GLN A 222 -7.93 13.58 1.23
C GLN A 222 -9.38 13.40 0.73
N GLY A 223 -9.56 12.95 -0.52
CA GLY A 223 -10.87 12.58 -1.07
C GLY A 223 -11.49 11.44 -0.28
N LEU A 224 -10.73 10.36 -0.09
CA LEU A 224 -11.16 9.20 0.69
C LEU A 224 -11.45 9.55 2.14
N ASP A 225 -10.57 10.33 2.80
CA ASP A 225 -10.73 10.77 4.19
C ASP A 225 -12.06 11.54 4.38
N ARG A 226 -12.37 12.49 3.47
CA ARG A 226 -13.66 13.20 3.48
C ARG A 226 -14.86 12.27 3.27
N ALA A 227 -14.75 11.30 2.35
CA ALA A 227 -15.81 10.34 2.09
C ALA A 227 -16.06 9.45 3.31
N MET A 228 -14.99 9.03 3.99
CA MET A 228 -15.05 8.27 5.24
C MET A 228 -15.67 9.08 6.37
N ASP A 229 -15.24 10.33 6.59
CA ASP A 229 -15.81 11.22 7.62
C ASP A 229 -17.32 11.37 7.47
N GLN A 230 -17.82 11.47 6.23
CA GLN A 230 -19.26 11.56 5.95
C GLN A 230 -20.02 10.28 6.27
N LYS A 231 -19.41 9.12 6.07
CA LYS A 231 -20.06 7.81 6.19
C LYS A 231 -19.97 7.21 7.59
N PHE A 232 -18.82 7.37 8.26
CA PHE A 232 -18.63 6.87 9.62
C PHE A 232 -19.10 7.87 10.69
N GLY A 233 -19.23 9.15 10.35
CA GLY A 233 -19.50 10.22 11.29
C GLY A 233 -18.27 10.54 12.16
N ARG A 234 -17.97 11.81 12.37
CA ARG A 234 -17.05 12.18 13.47
C ARG A 234 -17.81 12.05 14.77
N GLN A 235 -17.46 11.05 15.58
CA GLN A 235 -17.85 11.02 17.00
C GLN A 235 -17.03 12.04 17.77
#